data_04d6364d4b9d6b5ad8ac2f5c0202c829
#
_entry.id   04d6364d4b9d6b5ad8ac2f5c0202c829
#
_cell.length_a   1.000
_cell.length_b   1.000
_cell.length_c   1.000
_cell.angle_alpha   90.00
_cell.angle_beta   90.00
_cell.angle_gamma   90.00
#
_symmetry.space_group_name_H-M   'P 1'
#
loop_
_entity.id
_entity.type
_entity.pdbx_description
1 polymer ?
#
loop_
_entity_poly.entity_id
_entity_poly.type
_entity_poly.pdbx_seq_one_letter_code
_entity_poly.pdbx_strand_id
1 'polypeptide(L)' 'MEWTSEAEAKLKEISFFVRPAARKKIEKFAQELGATQITPEIYDQAK' A
#
# COMPACT_ATOMS: atom_id res chain seq x y z
N MET A 1 -0.78 -8.64 -6.18
CA MET A 1 -0.73 -7.22 -6.52
C MET A 1 0.68 -6.69 -6.31
N GLU A 2 1.18 -5.91 -7.24
CA GLU A 2 2.55 -5.42 -7.16
C GLU A 2 2.62 -4.07 -6.46
N TRP A 3 3.73 -3.85 -5.79
CA TRP A 3 4.04 -2.57 -5.15
C TRP A 3 5.16 -1.91 -5.91
N THR A 4 5.02 -0.61 -6.16
CA THR A 4 6.13 0.15 -6.74
C THR A 4 7.20 0.37 -5.68
N SER A 5 8.43 0.64 -6.12
CA SER A 5 9.53 0.87 -5.19
C SER A 5 9.22 2.02 -4.23
N GLU A 6 8.58 3.05 -4.73
CA GLU A 6 8.25 4.22 -3.93
C GLU A 6 7.17 3.90 -2.89
N ALA A 7 6.16 3.11 -3.28
CA ALA A 7 5.13 2.69 -2.35
C ALA A 7 5.70 1.77 -1.27
N GLU A 8 6.60 0.88 -1.65
CA GLU A 8 7.27 0.02 -0.69
C GLU A 8 8.10 0.82 0.30
N ALA A 9 8.78 1.86 -0.17
CA ALA A 9 9.56 2.72 0.71
C ALA A 9 8.66 3.39 1.75
N LYS A 10 7.48 3.82 1.34
CA LYS A 10 6.53 4.41 2.26
C LYS A 10 6.03 3.38 3.28
N LEU A 11 5.79 2.16 2.82
CA LEU A 11 5.34 1.09 3.72
C LEU A 11 6.41 0.77 4.77
N LYS A 12 7.67 0.83 4.40
CA LYS A 12 8.77 0.55 5.33
C LYS A 12 8.88 1.56 6.46
N GLU A 13 8.28 2.72 6.30
CA GLU A 13 8.25 3.73 7.35
C GLU A 13 7.27 3.35 8.46
N ILE A 14 6.36 2.44 8.18
CA ILE A 14 5.40 1.95 9.16
C ILE A 14 6.07 0.93 10.07
N SER A 15 5.65 0.91 11.34
CA SER A 15 6.17 -0.04 12.30
C SER A 15 6.08 -1.47 11.77
N PHE A 16 7.11 -2.25 12.03
CA PHE A 16 7.18 -3.63 11.58
C PHE A 16 5.93 -4.44 11.94
N PHE A 17 5.42 -4.22 13.15
CA PHE A 17 4.26 -4.97 13.64
C PHE A 17 2.97 -4.61 12.89
N VAL A 18 2.87 -3.39 12.40
CA VAL A 18 1.66 -2.90 11.74
C VAL A 18 1.74 -3.10 10.22
N ARG A 19 2.93 -3.37 9.72
CA ARG A 19 3.17 -3.46 8.29
C ARG A 19 2.27 -4.46 7.56
N PRO A 20 2.09 -5.69 8.05
CA PRO A 20 1.21 -6.64 7.37
C PRO A 20 -0.24 -6.18 7.31
N ALA A 21 -0.74 -5.58 8.38
CA ALA A 21 -2.11 -5.08 8.42
C ALA A 21 -2.29 -3.90 7.47
N ALA A 22 -1.32 -2.98 7.48
CA ALA A 22 -1.37 -1.83 6.59
C ALA A 22 -1.34 -2.27 5.13
N ARG A 23 -0.50 -3.26 4.83
CA ARG A 23 -0.37 -3.78 3.48
C ARG A 23 -1.70 -4.33 2.97
N LYS A 24 -2.36 -5.14 3.76
CA LYS A 24 -3.66 -5.71 3.39
C LYS A 24 -4.70 -4.64 3.15
N LYS A 25 -4.72 -3.65 4.02
CA LYS A 25 -5.69 -2.56 3.92
C LYS A 25 -5.48 -1.77 2.63
N ILE A 26 -4.24 -1.46 2.32
CA ILE A 26 -3.91 -0.68 1.13
C ILE A 26 -4.21 -1.50 -0.13
N GLU A 27 -3.90 -2.79 -0.13
CA GLU A 27 -4.17 -3.65 -1.27
C GLU A 27 -5.67 -3.78 -1.51
N LYS A 28 -6.45 -3.89 -0.46
CA LYS A 28 -7.91 -3.95 -0.59
C LYS A 28 -8.44 -2.66 -1.22
N PHE A 29 -7.95 -1.53 -0.76
CA PHE A 29 -8.35 -0.25 -1.30
C PHE A 29 -8.01 -0.15 -2.80
N ALA A 30 -6.81 -0.59 -3.16
CA ALA A 30 -6.38 -0.57 -4.55
C ALA A 30 -7.25 -1.47 -5.42
N GLN A 31 -7.65 -2.63 -4.91
CA GLN A 31 -8.52 -3.54 -5.63
C GLN A 31 -9.88 -2.92 -5.88
N GLU A 32 -10.40 -2.19 -4.92
CA GLU A 32 -11.68 -1.51 -5.06
C GLU A 32 -11.62 -0.41 -6.12
N LEU A 33 -10.45 0.18 -6.30
CA LEU A 33 -10.23 1.17 -7.35
C LEU A 33 -9.99 0.54 -8.72
N GLY A 34 -9.82 -0.78 -8.76
CA GLY A 34 -9.47 -1.47 -9.99
C GLY A 34 -8.00 -1.34 -10.37
N ALA A 35 -7.16 -0.97 -9.44
CA ALA A 35 -5.74 -0.81 -9.69
C ALA A 35 -5.05 -2.17 -9.75
N THR A 36 -4.00 -2.27 -10.57
CA THR A 36 -3.23 -3.50 -10.69
C THR A 36 -1.94 -3.44 -9.90
N GLN A 37 -1.58 -2.28 -9.39
CA GLN A 37 -0.38 -2.11 -8.58
C GLN A 37 -0.60 -1.00 -7.57
N ILE A 38 0.20 -1.03 -6.52
CA ILE A 38 0.16 -0.02 -5.47
C ILE A 38 1.16 1.08 -5.79
N THR A 39 0.67 2.29 -6.03
CA THR A 39 1.52 3.46 -6.27
C THR A 39 1.56 4.32 -5.01
N PRO A 40 2.53 5.25 -4.89
CA PRO A 40 2.55 6.15 -3.74
C PRO A 40 1.25 6.94 -3.58
N GLU A 41 0.61 7.27 -4.69
CA GLU A 41 -0.64 8.02 -4.66
C GLU A 41 -1.75 7.19 -4.03
N ILE A 42 -1.85 5.91 -4.40
CA ILE A 42 -2.83 5.01 -3.81
C ILE A 42 -2.54 4.84 -2.32
N TYR A 43 -1.28 4.70 -1.97
CA TYR A 43 -0.87 4.60 -0.57
C TYR A 43 -1.35 5.80 0.24
N ASP A 44 -1.14 6.99 -0.30
CA ASP A 44 -1.51 8.22 0.40
C ASP A 44 -3.02 8.33 0.56
N GLN A 45 -3.78 7.88 -0.43
CA GLN A 45 -5.24 7.91 -0.34
C GLN A 45 -5.78 6.88 0.65
N ALA A 46 -5.08 5.78 0.81
CA ALA A 46 -5.52 4.69 1.68
C ALA A 46 -5.22 4.94 3.16
N LYS A 47 -4.44 5.95 3.48
CA LYS A 47 -4.09 6.26 4.87
C LYS A 47 -5.31 6.43 5.75
#